data_8d28ffe65aebebf82b0c1668184d218e
#
_entry.id   8d28ffe65aebebf82b0c1668184d218e
#
_cell.length_a   1.000
_cell.length_b   1.000
_cell.length_c   1.000
_cell.angle_alpha   90.00
_cell.angle_beta   90.00
_cell.angle_gamma   90.00
#
_symmetry.space_group_name_H-M   'P 1'
#
loop_
_entity.id
_entity.type
_entity.pdbx_description
1 polymer ?
#
loop_
_entity_poly.entity_id
_entity_poly.type
_entity_poly.pdbx_seq_one_letter_code
_entity_poly.pdbx_strand_id
1 'polypeptide(L)'
;MLWVAGCAHVSPAPESQPAPVTSPAAAVPVPSAAAPPFRTVEQDPKDGPCINTTHGCVALNPDVDEDTINRTICVSGYTKSVRPATSYTNGVKKRLMRDAGIDAARIGDYELDHIVPLALGGHPRKLSNLQLQPWDGEHGAKVKDILEVRLQSLVCHGNLDLTDAQVCIAQDWEACAAQYPRR
;
A
#
# COMPACT_ATOMS: atom_id res chain seq x y z
N MET A 1 82.00 14.06 -41.03
CA MET A 1 80.88 13.19 -40.60
C MET A 1 79.85 14.11 -39.95
N LEU A 2 78.78 14.45 -40.70
CA LEU A 2 77.68 15.31 -40.23
C LEU A 2 76.60 14.42 -39.71
N TRP A 3 76.15 14.63 -38.46
CA TRP A 3 74.97 14.04 -37.90
C TRP A 3 73.80 15.02 -38.04
N VAL A 4 72.73 14.59 -38.72
CA VAL A 4 71.51 15.36 -38.90
C VAL A 4 70.54 14.87 -37.82
N ALA A 5 70.19 15.74 -36.90
CA ALA A 5 69.16 15.45 -35.89
C ALA A 5 67.76 15.64 -36.50
N GLY A 6 66.99 14.55 -36.59
CA GLY A 6 65.62 14.59 -37.03
C GLY A 6 64.69 15.00 -35.87
N CYS A 7 63.97 16.11 -36.03
CA CYS A 7 62.86 16.50 -35.12
C CYS A 7 61.63 15.64 -35.37
N ALA A 8 61.23 14.84 -34.39
CA ALA A 8 60.01 14.14 -34.41
C ALA A 8 58.86 15.09 -34.04
N HIS A 9 57.88 15.28 -34.94
CA HIS A 9 56.64 15.98 -34.69
C HIS A 9 55.69 15.07 -33.88
N VAL A 10 55.41 15.47 -32.66
CA VAL A 10 54.36 14.84 -31.83
C VAL A 10 53.08 15.56 -32.13
N SER A 11 52.14 14.86 -32.77
CA SER A 11 50.76 15.33 -32.94
C SER A 11 50.00 15.30 -31.61
N PRO A 12 49.25 16.35 -31.24
CA PRO A 12 48.43 16.32 -30.06
C PRO A 12 47.27 15.32 -30.22
N ALA A 13 47.00 14.58 -29.15
CA ALA A 13 45.86 13.66 -29.05
C ALA A 13 44.53 14.41 -29.17
N PRO A 14 43.46 13.82 -29.74
CA PRO A 14 42.16 14.45 -29.82
C PRO A 14 41.55 14.62 -28.43
N GLU A 15 41.13 15.83 -28.16
CA GLU A 15 40.43 16.26 -26.96
C GLU A 15 39.08 15.56 -26.90
N SER A 16 38.84 14.75 -25.84
CA SER A 16 37.59 14.03 -25.64
C SER A 16 36.47 15.02 -25.34
N GLN A 17 35.51 15.12 -26.23
CA GLN A 17 34.24 15.86 -25.95
C GLN A 17 33.50 15.21 -24.80
N PRO A 18 32.98 15.99 -23.84
CA PRO A 18 32.08 15.44 -22.80
C PRO A 18 30.81 14.89 -23.43
N ALA A 19 30.40 13.70 -22.97
CA ALA A 19 29.18 13.05 -23.39
C ALA A 19 27.96 13.94 -23.11
N PRO A 20 26.93 13.92 -23.95
CA PRO A 20 25.71 14.70 -23.72
C PRO A 20 25.04 14.24 -22.42
N VAL A 21 24.83 15.18 -21.49
CA VAL A 21 24.00 15.00 -20.30
C VAL A 21 22.59 14.69 -20.76
N THR A 22 22.17 13.45 -20.59
CA THR A 22 20.78 13.05 -20.80
C THR A 22 19.91 13.79 -19.80
N SER A 23 19.02 14.62 -20.31
CA SER A 23 17.97 15.28 -19.55
C SER A 23 17.19 14.26 -18.72
N PRO A 24 16.79 14.55 -17.46
CA PRO A 24 15.98 13.62 -16.69
C PRO A 24 14.71 13.31 -17.46
N ALA A 25 14.41 12.03 -17.60
CA ALA A 25 13.21 11.55 -18.25
C ALA A 25 12.00 12.25 -17.63
N ALA A 26 11.18 12.87 -18.47
CA ALA A 26 9.94 13.50 -18.07
C ALA A 26 9.13 12.49 -17.25
N ALA A 27 8.65 12.92 -16.07
CA ALA A 27 7.76 12.13 -15.24
C ALA A 27 6.56 11.72 -16.10
N VAL A 28 6.39 10.42 -16.29
CA VAL A 28 5.21 9.87 -16.96
C VAL A 28 4.01 10.26 -16.12
N PRO A 29 3.03 11.01 -16.65
CA PRO A 29 1.83 11.35 -15.89
C PRO A 29 1.16 10.04 -15.49
N VAL A 30 0.95 9.87 -14.17
CA VAL A 30 0.09 8.80 -13.65
C VAL A 30 -1.28 9.06 -14.25
N PRO A 31 -1.90 8.10 -14.96
CA PRO A 31 -3.24 8.31 -15.49
C PRO A 31 -4.15 8.68 -14.32
N SER A 32 -4.76 9.85 -14.40
CA SER A 32 -5.84 10.24 -13.50
C SER A 32 -6.97 9.25 -13.77
N ALA A 33 -7.02 8.17 -13.00
CA ALA A 33 -8.13 7.25 -13.03
C ALA A 33 -9.36 8.06 -12.64
N ALA A 34 -10.41 8.00 -13.48
CA ALA A 34 -11.70 8.60 -13.15
C ALA A 34 -12.07 8.14 -11.73
N ALA A 35 -12.28 9.09 -10.84
CA ALA A 35 -12.61 8.80 -9.45
C ALA A 35 -13.81 7.84 -9.41
N PRO A 36 -13.76 6.77 -8.61
CA PRO A 36 -14.89 5.88 -8.46
C PRO A 36 -16.12 6.67 -7.96
N PRO A 37 -17.34 6.32 -8.41
CA PRO A 37 -18.56 7.10 -8.16
C PRO A 37 -18.98 7.20 -6.69
N PHE A 38 -18.28 6.57 -5.76
CA PHE A 38 -18.60 6.53 -4.33
C PHE A 38 -17.42 7.00 -3.49
N ARG A 39 -17.25 8.32 -3.39
CA ARG A 39 -16.32 8.96 -2.47
C ARG A 39 -17.06 9.39 -1.22
N THR A 40 -17.38 8.50 -0.32
CA THR A 40 -17.88 8.95 0.99
C THR A 40 -17.41 8.02 2.10
N VAL A 41 -16.62 8.57 3.00
CA VAL A 41 -16.52 8.05 4.35
C VAL A 41 -17.83 8.44 5.03
N GLU A 42 -18.66 7.45 5.36
CA GLU A 42 -19.90 7.67 6.07
C GLU A 42 -19.68 7.55 7.58
N GLN A 43 -20.53 8.20 8.36
CA GLN A 43 -20.57 8.05 9.81
C GLN A 43 -21.64 7.05 10.17
N ASP A 44 -21.24 5.85 10.59
CA ASP A 44 -22.19 4.92 11.23
C ASP A 44 -22.43 5.36 12.67
N PRO A 45 -23.68 5.55 13.09
CA PRO A 45 -24.00 5.96 14.46
C PRO A 45 -23.46 5.03 15.56
N LYS A 46 -23.20 3.77 15.21
CA LYS A 46 -22.70 2.73 16.14
C LYS A 46 -21.20 2.50 16.03
N ASP A 47 -20.66 2.62 14.82
CA ASP A 47 -19.30 2.17 14.49
C ASP A 47 -18.35 3.30 14.12
N GLY A 48 -18.83 4.54 14.00
CA GLY A 48 -18.01 5.69 13.62
C GLY A 48 -17.78 5.78 12.12
N PRO A 49 -16.62 6.33 11.64
CA PRO A 49 -16.35 6.47 10.23
C PRO A 49 -16.19 5.11 9.55
N CYS A 50 -16.77 4.96 8.35
CA CYS A 50 -16.69 3.72 7.60
C CYS A 50 -16.78 3.92 6.07
N ILE A 51 -16.38 2.93 5.31
CA ILE A 51 -16.51 2.86 3.85
C ILE A 51 -17.67 1.91 3.53
N ASN A 52 -18.68 2.40 2.81
CA ASN A 52 -19.73 1.54 2.29
C ASN A 52 -19.21 0.67 1.14
N THR A 53 -19.41 -0.62 1.30
CA THR A 53 -19.09 -1.62 0.29
C THR A 53 -20.31 -2.50 0.01
N THR A 54 -20.22 -3.38 -0.98
CA THR A 54 -21.26 -4.39 -1.25
C THR A 54 -21.46 -5.36 -0.09
N HIS A 55 -20.51 -5.44 0.84
CA HIS A 55 -20.53 -6.32 2.01
C HIS A 55 -20.87 -5.59 3.31
N GLY A 56 -21.24 -4.30 3.24
CA GLY A 56 -21.59 -3.47 4.38
C GLY A 56 -20.57 -2.36 4.66
N CYS A 57 -20.72 -1.71 5.80
CA CYS A 57 -19.88 -0.60 6.22
C CYS A 57 -18.59 -1.10 6.87
N VAL A 58 -17.45 -0.92 6.17
CA VAL A 58 -16.11 -1.30 6.65
C VAL A 58 -15.59 -0.19 7.58
N ALA A 59 -15.43 -0.52 8.87
CA ALA A 59 -15.08 0.46 9.90
C ALA A 59 -13.65 1.01 9.75
N LEU A 60 -13.52 2.33 9.89
CA LEU A 60 -12.26 3.04 9.96
C LEU A 60 -11.91 3.42 11.41
N ASN A 61 -10.62 3.68 11.65
CA ASN A 61 -10.15 4.23 12.92
C ASN A 61 -10.47 5.74 12.96
N PRO A 62 -11.26 6.23 13.92
CA PRO A 62 -11.61 7.65 14.01
C PRO A 62 -10.42 8.57 14.31
N ASP A 63 -9.29 8.03 14.75
CA ASP A 63 -8.05 8.80 15.01
C ASP A 63 -7.24 9.06 13.73
N VAL A 64 -7.66 8.50 12.57
CA VAL A 64 -6.93 8.57 11.30
C VAL A 64 -7.79 9.23 10.22
N ASP A 65 -7.37 10.41 9.82
CA ASP A 65 -7.92 11.22 8.73
C ASP A 65 -6.79 11.94 7.98
N GLU A 66 -7.11 12.71 6.94
CA GLU A 66 -6.14 13.45 6.12
C GLU A 66 -5.26 14.40 6.96
N ASP A 67 -5.82 15.01 8.00
CA ASP A 67 -5.10 15.96 8.87
C ASP A 67 -4.17 15.26 9.87
N THR A 68 -4.41 13.97 10.10
CA THR A 68 -3.69 13.18 11.12
C THR A 68 -2.67 12.20 10.55
N ILE A 69 -2.62 11.98 9.23
CA ILE A 69 -1.71 10.98 8.62
C ILE A 69 -0.25 11.14 9.07
N ASN A 70 0.24 12.38 9.18
CA ASN A 70 1.62 12.67 9.54
C ASN A 70 1.97 12.41 11.02
N ARG A 71 0.97 12.17 11.87
CA ARG A 71 1.14 11.79 13.29
C ARG A 71 0.60 10.39 13.58
N THR A 72 0.06 9.72 12.56
CA THR A 72 -0.50 8.36 12.65
C THR A 72 0.17 7.44 11.64
N ILE A 73 -0.50 7.08 10.55
CA ILE A 73 -0.10 6.03 9.61
C ILE A 73 1.25 6.27 8.92
N CYS A 74 1.69 7.52 8.84
CA CYS A 74 2.99 7.87 8.25
C CYS A 74 4.14 7.92 9.28
N VAL A 75 3.84 7.61 10.55
CA VAL A 75 4.85 7.50 11.60
C VAL A 75 5.30 6.04 11.75
N SER A 76 6.61 5.83 11.76
CA SER A 76 7.19 4.49 11.96
C SER A 76 6.69 3.88 13.28
N GLY A 77 6.24 2.63 13.22
CA GLY A 77 5.73 1.91 14.38
C GLY A 77 4.26 2.13 14.71
N TYR A 78 3.55 3.03 14.03
CA TYR A 78 2.14 3.30 14.29
C TYR A 78 1.28 2.02 14.22
N THR A 79 1.37 1.24 13.13
CA THR A 79 0.61 0.01 12.97
C THR A 79 0.84 -0.99 14.09
N LYS A 80 2.08 -1.05 14.62
CA LYS A 80 2.42 -1.89 15.77
C LYS A 80 1.74 -1.38 17.05
N SER A 81 1.64 -0.07 17.25
CA SER A 81 1.06 0.52 18.46
C SER A 81 -0.46 0.32 18.56
N VAL A 82 -1.17 0.28 17.42
CA VAL A 82 -2.62 0.11 17.36
C VAL A 82 -3.06 -1.34 17.15
N ARG A 83 -2.14 -2.23 16.78
CA ARG A 83 -2.44 -3.64 16.52
C ARG A 83 -2.95 -4.34 17.78
N PRO A 84 -4.08 -5.05 17.71
CA PRO A 84 -4.61 -5.79 18.85
C PRO A 84 -3.66 -6.91 19.30
N ALA A 85 -3.76 -7.27 20.58
CA ALA A 85 -3.01 -8.41 21.11
C ALA A 85 -3.39 -9.71 20.39
N THR A 86 -2.41 -10.60 20.21
CA THR A 86 -2.58 -11.90 19.54
C THR A 86 -3.70 -12.76 20.17
N SER A 87 -3.92 -12.66 21.46
CA SER A 87 -5.01 -13.37 22.15
C SER A 87 -6.40 -12.94 21.61
N TYR A 88 -6.57 -11.64 21.36
CA TYR A 88 -7.79 -11.10 20.76
C TYR A 88 -7.95 -11.59 19.31
N THR A 89 -6.93 -11.40 18.48
CA THR A 89 -6.99 -11.76 17.06
C THR A 89 -7.20 -13.26 16.85
N ASN A 90 -6.57 -14.12 17.66
CA ASN A 90 -6.79 -15.56 17.64
C ASN A 90 -8.24 -15.93 18.01
N GLY A 91 -8.83 -15.24 18.98
CA GLY A 91 -10.23 -15.45 19.35
C GLY A 91 -11.19 -15.11 18.20
N VAL A 92 -10.98 -13.96 17.55
CA VAL A 92 -11.79 -13.55 16.39
C VAL A 92 -11.61 -14.51 15.22
N LYS A 93 -10.36 -14.87 14.88
CA LYS A 93 -10.05 -15.82 13.80
C LYS A 93 -10.79 -17.15 13.97
N LYS A 94 -10.71 -17.75 15.16
CA LYS A 94 -11.41 -19.00 15.48
C LYS A 94 -12.91 -18.86 15.37
N ARG A 95 -13.47 -17.70 15.75
CA ARG A 95 -14.90 -17.43 15.61
C ARG A 95 -15.29 -17.37 14.14
N LEU A 96 -14.61 -16.56 13.34
CA LEU A 96 -14.91 -16.42 11.90
C LEU A 96 -14.78 -17.76 11.17
N MET A 97 -13.77 -18.59 11.51
CA MET A 97 -13.62 -19.94 10.95
C MET A 97 -14.83 -20.83 11.26
N ARG A 98 -15.32 -20.84 12.51
CA ARG A 98 -16.52 -21.59 12.89
C ARG A 98 -17.75 -21.10 12.12
N ASP A 99 -17.93 -19.78 12.07
CA ASP A 99 -19.07 -19.16 11.40
C ASP A 99 -19.08 -19.46 9.89
N ALA A 100 -17.89 -19.63 9.28
CA ALA A 100 -17.69 -20.02 7.89
C ALA A 100 -17.66 -21.56 7.66
N GLY A 101 -17.81 -22.38 8.69
CA GLY A 101 -17.74 -23.84 8.59
C GLY A 101 -16.34 -24.38 8.21
N ILE A 102 -15.28 -23.62 8.47
CA ILE A 102 -13.89 -24.01 8.16
C ILE A 102 -13.36 -24.86 9.33
N ASP A 103 -12.77 -26.03 9.00
CA ASP A 103 -12.15 -26.90 9.98
C ASP A 103 -11.03 -26.19 10.76
N ALA A 104 -11.05 -26.33 12.08
CA ALA A 104 -10.06 -25.73 12.97
C ALA A 104 -8.61 -26.21 12.67
N ALA A 105 -8.44 -27.41 12.11
CA ALA A 105 -7.13 -27.91 11.69
C ALA A 105 -6.50 -27.05 10.58
N ARG A 106 -7.31 -26.31 9.84
CA ARG A 106 -6.88 -25.42 8.75
C ARG A 106 -6.54 -23.99 9.22
N ILE A 107 -6.43 -23.78 10.53
CA ILE A 107 -6.15 -22.43 11.07
C ILE A 107 -4.87 -21.80 10.53
N GLY A 108 -3.88 -22.63 10.15
CA GLY A 108 -2.64 -22.19 9.53
C GLY A 108 -2.77 -21.69 8.08
N ASP A 109 -3.84 -22.09 7.38
CA ASP A 109 -4.05 -21.76 5.97
C ASP A 109 -4.58 -20.33 5.78
N TYR A 110 -5.05 -19.70 6.83
CA TYR A 110 -5.69 -18.39 6.78
C TYR A 110 -4.98 -17.37 7.66
N GLU A 111 -5.14 -16.11 7.31
CA GLU A 111 -4.87 -14.95 8.15
C GLU A 111 -6.18 -14.35 8.67
N LEU A 112 -6.17 -13.76 9.87
CA LEU A 112 -7.16 -12.76 10.25
C LEU A 112 -6.65 -11.42 9.74
N ASP A 113 -7.21 -10.96 8.66
CA ASP A 113 -6.79 -9.77 7.96
C ASP A 113 -7.75 -8.59 8.16
N HIS A 114 -7.25 -7.37 7.96
CA HIS A 114 -8.04 -6.14 7.94
C HIS A 114 -8.45 -5.81 6.50
N ILE A 115 -9.74 -5.61 6.23
CA ILE A 115 -10.25 -5.20 4.90
C ILE A 115 -9.57 -3.89 4.48
N VAL A 116 -9.67 -2.85 5.32
CA VAL A 116 -8.80 -1.67 5.25
C VAL A 116 -7.65 -1.88 6.24
N PRO A 117 -6.39 -1.92 5.80
CA PRO A 117 -5.26 -2.21 6.68
C PRO A 117 -5.04 -1.12 7.73
N LEU A 118 -4.41 -1.49 8.83
CA LEU A 118 -4.01 -0.52 9.87
C LEU A 118 -3.11 0.58 9.32
N ALA A 119 -2.33 0.25 8.29
CA ALA A 119 -1.45 1.18 7.59
C ALA A 119 -2.19 2.25 6.77
N LEU A 120 -3.49 2.07 6.54
CA LEU A 120 -4.39 3.02 5.91
C LEU A 120 -5.53 3.47 6.85
N GLY A 121 -5.36 3.29 8.16
CA GLY A 121 -6.35 3.75 9.13
C GLY A 121 -7.59 2.87 9.25
N GLY A 122 -7.54 1.61 8.87
CA GLY A 122 -8.62 0.66 9.16
C GLY A 122 -8.79 0.44 10.67
N HIS A 123 -10.03 0.22 11.11
CA HIS A 123 -10.31 0.03 12.54
C HIS A 123 -9.68 -1.27 13.06
N PRO A 124 -8.89 -1.23 14.15
CA PRO A 124 -8.09 -2.39 14.57
C PRO A 124 -8.89 -3.56 15.14
N ARG A 125 -10.12 -3.31 15.61
CA ARG A 125 -10.90 -4.33 16.35
C ARG A 125 -12.32 -4.54 15.85
N LYS A 126 -12.92 -3.63 15.07
CA LYS A 126 -14.29 -3.79 14.60
C LYS A 126 -14.37 -4.97 13.63
N LEU A 127 -15.33 -5.85 13.87
CA LEU A 127 -15.53 -7.06 13.05
C LEU A 127 -15.87 -6.70 11.60
N SER A 128 -16.49 -5.56 11.35
CA SER A 128 -16.76 -5.04 10.02
C SER A 128 -15.52 -4.66 9.21
N ASN A 129 -14.35 -4.59 9.86
CA ASN A 129 -13.06 -4.41 9.18
C ASN A 129 -12.17 -5.67 9.26
N LEU A 130 -12.70 -6.83 9.68
CA LEU A 130 -11.91 -8.04 9.86
C LEU A 130 -12.45 -9.17 8.99
N GLN A 131 -11.59 -9.90 8.33
CA GLN A 131 -11.94 -11.03 7.47
C GLN A 131 -10.96 -12.20 7.63
N LEU A 132 -11.40 -13.38 7.19
CA LEU A 132 -10.49 -14.49 6.96
C LEU A 132 -9.97 -14.39 5.52
N GLN A 133 -8.67 -14.39 5.36
CA GLN A 133 -8.04 -14.42 4.04
C GLN A 133 -7.07 -15.60 3.96
N PRO A 134 -7.06 -16.39 2.87
CA PRO A 134 -6.02 -17.41 2.65
C PRO A 134 -4.63 -16.76 2.66
N TRP A 135 -3.63 -17.44 3.22
CA TRP A 135 -2.25 -16.94 3.21
C TRP A 135 -1.67 -16.89 1.80
N ASP A 136 -1.88 -17.96 1.04
CA ASP A 136 -1.25 -18.19 -0.25
C ASP A 136 -2.28 -18.13 -1.38
N GLY A 137 -1.76 -18.05 -2.60
CA GLY A 137 -2.54 -17.98 -3.82
C GLY A 137 -2.65 -16.57 -4.37
N GLU A 138 -3.27 -16.46 -5.53
CA GLU A 138 -3.44 -15.21 -6.29
C GLU A 138 -4.28 -14.18 -5.53
N HIS A 139 -5.20 -14.67 -4.69
CA HIS A 139 -6.07 -13.89 -3.82
C HIS A 139 -5.64 -13.93 -2.34
N GLY A 140 -4.39 -14.32 -2.08
CA GLY A 140 -3.87 -14.50 -0.72
C GLY A 140 -3.41 -13.21 -0.06
N ALA A 141 -3.37 -13.22 1.28
CA ALA A 141 -2.93 -12.11 2.11
C ALA A 141 -1.55 -11.58 1.71
N LYS A 142 -0.61 -12.46 1.35
CA LYS A 142 0.74 -12.07 0.89
C LYS A 142 0.73 -11.18 -0.36
N VAL A 143 -0.26 -11.33 -1.24
CA VAL A 143 -0.41 -10.46 -2.42
C VAL A 143 -1.00 -9.12 -2.01
N LYS A 144 -2.02 -9.14 -1.14
CA LYS A 144 -2.64 -7.92 -0.61
C LYS A 144 -1.66 -7.08 0.21
N ASP A 145 -0.78 -7.68 1.01
CA ASP A 145 0.27 -6.99 1.79
C ASP A 145 1.15 -6.08 0.91
N ILE A 146 1.44 -6.52 -0.31
CA ILE A 146 2.24 -5.73 -1.27
C ILE A 146 1.50 -4.45 -1.66
N LEU A 147 0.19 -4.55 -1.91
CA LEU A 147 -0.66 -3.40 -2.21
C LEU A 147 -0.74 -2.45 -1.00
N GLU A 148 -0.91 -2.96 0.21
CA GLU A 148 -1.00 -2.16 1.43
C GLU A 148 0.22 -1.28 1.63
N VAL A 149 1.41 -1.85 1.51
CA VAL A 149 2.68 -1.11 1.58
C VAL A 149 2.76 -0.05 0.47
N ARG A 150 2.30 -0.39 -0.74
CA ARG A 150 2.29 0.53 -1.87
C ARG A 150 1.36 1.71 -1.64
N LEU A 151 0.12 1.46 -1.22
CA LEU A 151 -0.87 2.51 -0.97
C LEU A 151 -0.43 3.42 0.19
N GLN A 152 0.04 2.85 1.31
CA GLN A 152 0.57 3.64 2.41
C GLN A 152 1.70 4.56 1.96
N SER A 153 2.64 4.05 1.15
CA SER A 153 3.72 4.85 0.61
C SER A 153 3.20 6.00 -0.25
N LEU A 154 2.21 5.77 -1.10
CA LEU A 154 1.63 6.82 -1.95
C LEU A 154 0.95 7.89 -1.10
N VAL A 155 0.16 7.51 -0.10
CA VAL A 155 -0.52 8.44 0.81
C VAL A 155 0.50 9.26 1.58
N CYS A 156 1.50 8.62 2.19
CA CYS A 156 2.49 9.32 3.02
C CYS A 156 3.45 10.24 2.23
N HIS A 157 3.51 10.10 0.90
CA HIS A 157 4.25 11.01 0.04
C HIS A 157 3.35 12.03 -0.68
N GLY A 158 2.05 12.09 -0.35
CA GLY A 158 1.09 13.01 -0.96
C GLY A 158 0.77 12.71 -2.44
N ASN A 159 0.97 11.47 -2.89
CA ASN A 159 0.69 11.02 -4.26
C ASN A 159 -0.68 10.34 -4.40
N LEU A 160 -1.41 10.17 -3.31
CA LEU A 160 -2.74 9.59 -3.25
C LEU A 160 -3.43 10.08 -1.97
N ASP A 161 -4.69 10.48 -2.07
CA ASP A 161 -5.49 10.85 -0.91
C ASP A 161 -5.80 9.59 -0.07
N LEU A 162 -5.82 9.74 1.27
CA LEU A 162 -6.11 8.63 2.17
C LEU A 162 -7.48 8.00 1.88
N THR A 163 -8.50 8.83 1.70
CA THR A 163 -9.85 8.38 1.39
C THR A 163 -9.88 7.56 0.10
N ASP A 164 -9.17 7.98 -0.95
CA ASP A 164 -9.11 7.25 -2.22
C ASP A 164 -8.42 5.88 -2.04
N ALA A 165 -7.35 5.82 -1.26
CA ALA A 165 -6.67 4.56 -0.94
C ALA A 165 -7.57 3.61 -0.15
N GLN A 166 -8.28 4.13 0.86
CA GLN A 166 -9.21 3.36 1.69
C GLN A 166 -10.37 2.79 0.87
N VAL A 167 -11.01 3.63 0.04
CA VAL A 167 -12.12 3.22 -0.83
C VAL A 167 -11.65 2.16 -1.84
N CYS A 168 -10.51 2.38 -2.48
CA CYS A 168 -9.94 1.46 -3.46
C CYS A 168 -9.77 0.05 -2.86
N ILE A 169 -9.06 -0.06 -1.74
CA ILE A 169 -8.77 -1.37 -1.12
C ILE A 169 -9.99 -2.03 -0.48
N ALA A 170 -10.93 -1.23 0.04
CA ALA A 170 -12.12 -1.76 0.70
C ALA A 170 -13.14 -2.32 -0.29
N GLN A 171 -13.29 -1.72 -1.46
CA GLN A 171 -14.28 -2.13 -2.45
C GLN A 171 -13.85 -3.37 -3.24
N ASP A 172 -12.63 -3.36 -3.74
CA ASP A 172 -12.05 -4.45 -4.52
C ASP A 172 -10.52 -4.31 -4.52
N TRP A 173 -9.86 -4.97 -3.56
CA TRP A 173 -8.42 -4.86 -3.42
C TRP A 173 -7.66 -5.43 -4.64
N GLU A 174 -8.22 -6.39 -5.38
CA GLU A 174 -7.57 -6.97 -6.57
C GLU A 174 -7.59 -5.98 -7.74
N ALA A 175 -8.73 -5.35 -7.99
CA ALA A 175 -8.82 -4.26 -8.97
C ALA A 175 -7.95 -3.07 -8.55
N CYS A 176 -7.89 -2.77 -7.24
CA CYS A 176 -7.00 -1.75 -6.69
C CYS A 176 -5.52 -2.09 -6.93
N ALA A 177 -5.12 -3.35 -6.75
CA ALA A 177 -3.75 -3.81 -7.03
C ALA A 177 -3.37 -3.67 -8.51
N ALA A 178 -4.31 -3.91 -9.42
CA ALA A 178 -4.11 -3.69 -10.84
C ALA A 178 -3.91 -2.19 -11.18
N GLN A 179 -4.57 -1.29 -10.46
CA GLN A 179 -4.44 0.16 -10.62
C GLN A 179 -3.13 0.70 -10.05
N TYR A 180 -2.63 0.10 -8.94
CA TYR A 180 -1.40 0.53 -8.27
C TYR A 180 -0.32 -0.56 -8.26
N PRO A 181 0.17 -1.00 -9.43
CA PRO A 181 1.12 -2.10 -9.53
C PRO A 181 2.43 -1.81 -8.80
N ARG A 182 3.11 -2.87 -8.39
CA ARG A 182 4.47 -2.80 -7.86
C ARG A 182 5.40 -2.27 -8.98
N ARG A 183 6.13 -1.20 -8.69
CA ARG A 183 7.18 -0.70 -9.57
C ARG A 183 8.53 -1.30 -9.19
#